data_45f10db76610b59e7a22c632ee5de725
#
_entry.id   45f10db76610b59e7a22c632ee5de725
#
_cell.length_a   1.000
_cell.length_b   1.000
_cell.length_c   1.000
_cell.angle_alpha   90.00
_cell.angle_beta   90.00
_cell.angle_gamma   90.00
#
_symmetry.space_group_name_H-M   'P 1'
#
loop_
_entity.id
_entity.type
_entity.pdbx_description
1 polymer ?
#
loop_
_entity_poly.entity_id
_entity_poly.type
_entity_poly.pdbx_seq_one_letter_code
_entity_poly.pdbx_strand_id
1 'polypeptide(L)'
;MTTHIDHARITREVAEYYRYATFSHTWEDCEPLFEEVIQIMVYNLEESFTHDKLKMFCKIVRDAGYHWAWSDTCCIEKGNLFALEEAMASMFKWYDGSALTVVLLRGVRSPSKRSDLVKSIWNTRAWTLLEYRASKVVRFYTEDWKPYLNLDILNHKESPEIISEMEEATGVSAQALMALRPGLDDIREKLRLVSTRHTTLVEDAAYSLHGIFSLSPQVAYGEGNKALGRLLAQLLASSGDTSILAWTGKPGNFNSCFPANIIVFNQPPTTHIPPTINAAEMDKIIPRSRTFSPNSLSIKLYDRLHELSVPSISGVRMKIPCIKFRLGPLSVSRRKSGNVFHAKTAALGAVEIKTKEDLSQFSSLYLVHPWIDFLLDQQPVGSGSGVVTITERMEDQLSLHEAPPSPGVSSTLSAAPQTRTARLVTCIGRRFGQSATSPTDMTPFRLPSLVSQTDKQTRALQVLVRLRQPFGALLFTPHSGYMLDGYTMKRVAAESLITVQVEEITPATLNKLVESVCTVDVV
;
A
#
# COMPACT_ATOMS: atom_id res chain seq x y z
N MET A 1 -15.55 -51.93 -21.03
CA MET A 1 -16.21 -50.63 -20.81
C MET A 1 -15.14 -49.67 -20.30
N THR A 2 -14.62 -48.84 -21.17
CA THR A 2 -13.70 -47.77 -20.77
C THR A 2 -14.53 -46.66 -20.17
N THR A 3 -14.53 -46.55 -18.84
CA THR A 3 -15.15 -45.41 -18.14
C THR A 3 -14.33 -44.15 -18.47
N HIS A 4 -14.90 -43.32 -19.32
CA HIS A 4 -14.33 -42.02 -19.64
C HIS A 4 -14.36 -41.16 -18.35
N ILE A 5 -13.21 -40.83 -17.78
CA ILE A 5 -13.11 -39.95 -16.60
C ILE A 5 -13.42 -38.53 -17.07
N ASP A 6 -14.51 -37.97 -16.56
CA ASP A 6 -14.86 -36.56 -16.81
C ASP A 6 -14.07 -35.67 -15.87
N HIS A 7 -12.88 -35.25 -16.31
CA HIS A 7 -12.00 -34.38 -15.57
C HIS A 7 -12.65 -33.02 -15.22
N ALA A 8 -13.45 -32.47 -16.12
CA ALA A 8 -14.12 -31.18 -15.89
C ALA A 8 -15.15 -31.29 -14.75
N ARG A 9 -15.88 -32.40 -14.69
CA ARG A 9 -16.84 -32.67 -13.59
C ARG A 9 -16.11 -32.87 -12.27
N ILE A 10 -15.03 -33.66 -12.26
CA ILE A 10 -14.23 -33.89 -11.04
C ILE A 10 -13.63 -32.55 -10.54
N THR A 11 -13.04 -31.75 -11.42
CA THR A 11 -12.47 -30.44 -11.05
C THR A 11 -13.53 -29.53 -10.42
N ARG A 12 -14.73 -29.50 -10.99
CA ARG A 12 -15.83 -28.69 -10.45
C ARG A 12 -16.31 -29.20 -9.10
N GLU A 13 -16.51 -30.51 -8.93
CA GLU A 13 -16.94 -31.11 -7.66
C GLU A 13 -15.89 -30.91 -6.55
N VAL A 14 -14.61 -31.05 -6.88
CA VAL A 14 -13.49 -30.78 -5.96
C VAL A 14 -13.46 -29.29 -5.58
N ALA A 15 -13.55 -28.39 -6.55
CA ALA A 15 -13.58 -26.95 -6.29
C ALA A 15 -14.77 -26.56 -5.40
N GLU A 16 -15.97 -27.13 -5.65
CA GLU A 16 -17.15 -26.88 -4.83
C GLU A 16 -16.99 -27.41 -3.40
N TYR A 17 -16.44 -28.62 -3.24
CA TYR A 17 -16.20 -29.22 -1.93
C TYR A 17 -15.22 -28.42 -1.06
N TYR A 18 -14.18 -27.83 -1.66
CA TYR A 18 -13.17 -27.05 -0.95
C TYR A 18 -13.48 -25.56 -0.84
N ARG A 19 -14.69 -25.13 -1.25
CA ARG A 19 -15.13 -23.77 -0.93
C ARG A 19 -15.19 -23.57 0.58
N TYR A 20 -14.69 -22.43 1.03
CA TYR A 20 -14.58 -22.11 2.44
C TYR A 20 -15.15 -20.72 2.76
N ALA A 21 -15.48 -20.53 4.01
CA ALA A 21 -15.85 -19.23 4.54
C ALA A 21 -14.77 -18.69 5.49
N THR A 22 -14.60 -17.38 5.51
CA THR A 22 -13.69 -16.67 6.42
C THR A 22 -14.44 -15.92 7.49
N PHE A 23 -13.81 -15.75 8.65
CA PHE A 23 -14.33 -14.98 9.76
C PHE A 23 -13.58 -13.66 9.89
N SER A 24 -14.30 -12.55 9.86
CA SER A 24 -13.78 -11.20 10.11
C SER A 24 -14.38 -10.67 11.41
N HIS A 25 -13.56 -10.46 12.42
CA HIS A 25 -14.04 -10.04 13.74
C HIS A 25 -12.97 -9.28 14.51
N THR A 26 -13.37 -8.62 15.58
CA THR A 26 -12.42 -8.05 16.55
C THR A 26 -12.00 -9.12 17.55
N TRP A 27 -10.70 -9.19 17.84
CA TRP A 27 -10.18 -10.09 18.86
C TRP A 27 -10.54 -9.60 20.25
N GLU A 28 -10.73 -10.56 21.13
CA GLU A 28 -11.00 -10.36 22.54
C GLU A 28 -10.00 -11.18 23.38
N ASP A 29 -10.02 -10.98 24.69
CA ASP A 29 -9.24 -11.79 25.59
C ASP A 29 -9.69 -13.25 25.52
N CYS A 30 -8.75 -14.18 25.58
CA CYS A 30 -9.00 -15.63 25.56
C CYS A 30 -9.67 -16.15 24.27
N GLU A 31 -9.26 -15.64 23.10
CA GLU A 31 -9.65 -16.26 21.83
C GLU A 31 -9.14 -17.69 21.73
N PRO A 32 -9.92 -18.62 21.13
CA PRO A 32 -9.44 -19.99 20.89
C PRO A 32 -8.25 -19.94 19.93
N LEU A 33 -7.14 -20.57 20.35
CA LEU A 33 -5.89 -20.61 19.61
C LEU A 33 -5.75 -21.89 18.78
N PHE A 34 -4.75 -21.91 17.91
CA PHE A 34 -4.45 -23.05 17.03
C PHE A 34 -4.22 -24.33 17.83
N GLU A 35 -3.43 -24.26 18.90
CA GLU A 35 -3.07 -25.41 19.75
C GLU A 35 -4.28 -26.03 20.43
N GLU A 36 -5.32 -25.25 20.69
CA GLU A 36 -6.55 -25.70 21.31
C GLU A 36 -7.47 -26.40 20.32
N VAL A 37 -7.70 -25.78 19.15
CA VAL A 37 -8.65 -26.30 18.16
C VAL A 37 -8.13 -27.48 17.33
N ILE A 38 -6.80 -27.69 17.31
CA ILE A 38 -6.22 -28.87 16.65
C ILE A 38 -6.47 -30.15 17.43
N GLN A 39 -6.69 -30.04 18.72
CA GLN A 39 -6.87 -31.19 19.64
C GLN A 39 -8.34 -31.49 19.94
N ILE A 40 -9.19 -30.48 19.91
CA ILE A 40 -10.58 -30.56 20.34
C ILE A 40 -11.49 -30.10 19.20
N MET A 41 -12.56 -30.83 18.94
CA MET A 41 -13.59 -30.37 18.01
C MET A 41 -14.19 -29.06 18.52
N VAL A 42 -14.38 -28.07 17.62
CA VAL A 42 -14.87 -26.72 17.97
C VAL A 42 -16.14 -26.77 18.85
N TYR A 43 -17.08 -27.67 18.56
CA TYR A 43 -18.31 -27.78 19.36
C TYR A 43 -18.12 -28.40 20.75
N ASN A 44 -16.96 -28.98 21.02
CA ASN A 44 -16.60 -29.55 22.34
C ASN A 44 -15.73 -28.58 23.18
N LEU A 45 -15.40 -27.42 22.67
CA LEU A 45 -14.73 -26.38 23.44
C LEU A 45 -15.59 -25.99 24.65
N GLU A 46 -14.95 -25.62 25.74
CA GLU A 46 -15.63 -25.15 26.95
C GLU A 46 -16.53 -23.94 26.66
N GLU A 47 -17.56 -23.74 27.47
CA GLU A 47 -18.45 -22.59 27.32
C GLU A 47 -17.72 -21.31 27.72
N SER A 48 -17.54 -20.41 26.76
CA SER A 48 -17.04 -19.07 26.95
C SER A 48 -17.56 -18.18 25.82
N PHE A 49 -17.53 -16.87 26.01
CA PHE A 49 -17.98 -15.95 24.98
C PHE A 49 -17.22 -16.13 23.66
N THR A 50 -15.89 -16.27 23.71
CA THR A 50 -15.05 -16.39 22.53
C THR A 50 -15.18 -17.75 21.84
N HIS A 51 -15.33 -18.83 22.62
CA HIS A 51 -15.60 -20.17 22.08
C HIS A 51 -16.99 -20.23 21.42
N ASP A 52 -18.00 -19.65 22.04
CA ASP A 52 -19.36 -19.60 21.48
C ASP A 52 -19.40 -18.74 20.22
N LYS A 53 -18.60 -17.68 20.17
CA LYS A 53 -18.37 -16.88 18.96
C LYS A 53 -17.87 -17.76 17.81
N LEU A 54 -16.85 -18.58 18.04
CA LEU A 54 -16.32 -19.51 17.03
C LEU A 54 -17.32 -20.60 16.67
N LYS A 55 -18.04 -21.19 17.66
CA LYS A 55 -19.10 -22.18 17.42
C LYS A 55 -20.22 -21.63 16.54
N MET A 56 -20.65 -20.39 16.80
CA MET A 56 -21.71 -19.72 16.01
C MET A 56 -21.25 -19.41 14.59
N PHE A 57 -20.01 -18.93 14.41
CA PHE A 57 -19.42 -18.77 13.09
C PHE A 57 -19.44 -20.10 12.32
N CYS A 58 -18.93 -21.18 12.90
CA CYS A 58 -18.95 -22.53 12.29
C CYS A 58 -20.36 -23.00 11.96
N LYS A 59 -21.35 -22.68 12.81
CA LYS A 59 -22.76 -22.98 12.54
C LYS A 59 -23.28 -22.24 11.32
N ILE A 60 -23.03 -20.94 11.20
CA ILE A 60 -23.45 -20.13 10.03
C ILE A 60 -22.81 -20.67 8.75
N VAL A 61 -21.52 -21.01 8.79
CA VAL A 61 -20.79 -21.56 7.65
C VAL A 61 -21.41 -22.89 7.20
N ARG A 62 -21.70 -23.79 8.14
CA ARG A 62 -22.36 -25.06 7.87
C ARG A 62 -23.77 -24.87 7.31
N ASP A 63 -24.56 -23.99 7.92
CA ASP A 63 -25.94 -23.72 7.52
C ASP A 63 -25.99 -23.07 6.12
N ALA A 64 -24.92 -22.35 5.72
CA ALA A 64 -24.70 -21.84 4.36
C ALA A 64 -24.20 -22.91 3.37
N GLY A 65 -23.97 -24.15 3.80
CA GLY A 65 -23.59 -25.29 2.96
C GLY A 65 -22.08 -25.45 2.73
N TYR A 66 -21.23 -24.73 3.44
CA TYR A 66 -19.77 -24.87 3.34
C TYR A 66 -19.23 -25.89 4.34
N HIS A 67 -18.20 -26.63 3.92
CA HIS A 67 -17.53 -27.65 4.73
C HIS A 67 -16.27 -27.13 5.44
N TRP A 68 -15.75 -26.00 4.99
CA TRP A 68 -14.47 -25.44 5.43
C TRP A 68 -14.68 -24.04 5.95
N ALA A 69 -14.01 -23.74 7.06
CA ALA A 69 -14.04 -22.43 7.72
C ALA A 69 -12.62 -22.02 8.10
N TRP A 70 -12.35 -20.72 8.04
CA TRP A 70 -11.06 -20.16 8.41
C TRP A 70 -11.26 -18.95 9.33
N SER A 71 -10.50 -18.91 10.43
CA SER A 71 -10.41 -17.78 11.36
C SER A 71 -8.94 -17.53 11.72
N ASP A 72 -8.53 -16.29 11.68
CA ASP A 72 -7.16 -15.84 11.97
C ASP A 72 -6.72 -16.11 13.43
N THR A 73 -7.66 -16.30 14.34
CA THR A 73 -7.39 -16.63 15.75
C THR A 73 -6.86 -18.03 15.91
N CYS A 74 -7.52 -19.01 15.31
CA CYS A 74 -7.28 -20.44 15.55
C CYS A 74 -6.77 -21.22 14.33
N CYS A 75 -6.71 -20.62 13.14
CA CYS A 75 -6.14 -21.27 11.95
C CYS A 75 -4.68 -20.89 11.68
N ILE A 76 -4.11 -19.98 12.47
CA ILE A 76 -2.72 -19.55 12.39
C ILE A 76 -1.96 -20.01 13.62
N GLU A 77 -0.89 -20.78 13.43
CA GLU A 77 0.05 -21.17 14.49
C GLU A 77 0.96 -19.98 14.85
N LYS A 78 0.49 -19.12 15.76
CA LYS A 78 1.16 -17.86 16.11
C LYS A 78 2.50 -18.04 16.80
N GLY A 79 2.72 -19.19 17.45
CA GLY A 79 4.00 -19.58 18.07
C GLY A 79 5.09 -19.94 17.05
N ASN A 80 4.71 -20.15 15.79
CA ASN A 80 5.63 -20.48 14.72
C ASN A 80 5.80 -19.26 13.80
N LEU A 81 6.96 -18.59 13.89
CA LEU A 81 7.23 -17.36 13.12
C LEU A 81 7.07 -17.55 11.61
N PHE A 82 7.52 -18.69 11.08
CA PHE A 82 7.38 -18.98 9.65
C PHE A 82 5.92 -19.11 9.22
N ALA A 83 5.10 -19.82 10.00
CA ALA A 83 3.66 -19.94 9.73
C ALA A 83 2.95 -18.59 9.84
N LEU A 84 3.36 -17.76 10.79
CA LEU A 84 2.84 -16.39 10.95
C LEU A 84 3.18 -15.49 9.77
N GLU A 85 4.43 -15.50 9.30
CA GLU A 85 4.87 -14.72 8.12
C GLU A 85 4.12 -15.16 6.85
N GLU A 86 4.00 -16.48 6.63
CA GLU A 86 3.25 -17.03 5.50
C GLU A 86 1.77 -16.64 5.57
N ALA A 87 1.17 -16.71 6.74
CA ALA A 87 -0.22 -16.31 6.97
C ALA A 87 -0.42 -14.83 6.64
N MET A 88 0.42 -13.94 7.16
CA MET A 88 0.34 -12.50 6.92
C MET A 88 0.53 -12.16 5.44
N ALA A 89 1.46 -12.82 4.75
CA ALA A 89 1.66 -12.65 3.31
C ALA A 89 0.46 -13.15 2.47
N SER A 90 -0.27 -14.14 2.98
CA SER A 90 -1.35 -14.82 2.27
C SER A 90 -2.75 -14.31 2.67
N MET A 91 -2.86 -13.51 3.73
CA MET A 91 -4.16 -13.13 4.32
C MET A 91 -5.10 -12.49 3.30
N PHE A 92 -4.60 -11.57 2.47
CA PHE A 92 -5.42 -10.96 1.42
C PHE A 92 -5.98 -12.02 0.44
N LYS A 93 -5.14 -12.98 0.02
CA LYS A 93 -5.54 -14.07 -0.90
C LYS A 93 -6.56 -15.00 -0.27
N TRP A 94 -6.48 -15.22 1.04
CA TRP A 94 -7.44 -16.08 1.74
C TRP A 94 -8.83 -15.46 1.79
N TYR A 95 -8.92 -14.14 2.03
CA TYR A 95 -10.21 -13.45 1.94
C TYR A 95 -10.70 -13.31 0.50
N ASP A 96 -9.84 -13.05 -0.48
CA ASP A 96 -10.20 -12.99 -1.90
C ASP A 96 -10.69 -14.35 -2.45
N GLY A 97 -10.08 -15.44 -2.00
CA GLY A 97 -10.45 -16.82 -2.36
C GLY A 97 -11.66 -17.35 -1.60
N SER A 98 -12.15 -16.67 -0.56
CA SER A 98 -13.27 -17.14 0.24
C SER A 98 -14.59 -17.05 -0.54
N ALA A 99 -15.46 -18.02 -0.33
CA ALA A 99 -16.81 -18.03 -0.90
C ALA A 99 -17.79 -17.15 -0.11
N LEU A 100 -17.52 -16.94 1.17
CA LEU A 100 -18.29 -16.11 2.09
C LEU A 100 -17.37 -15.58 3.20
N THR A 101 -17.46 -14.29 3.50
CA THR A 101 -16.89 -13.71 4.72
C THR A 101 -18.01 -13.34 5.68
N VAL A 102 -17.99 -13.94 6.84
CA VAL A 102 -18.88 -13.62 7.96
C VAL A 102 -18.20 -12.55 8.80
N VAL A 103 -18.86 -11.40 8.94
CA VAL A 103 -18.37 -10.28 9.77
C VAL A 103 -19.20 -10.18 11.03
N LEU A 104 -18.56 -10.20 12.21
CA LEU A 104 -19.21 -9.95 13.49
C LEU A 104 -18.95 -8.52 13.97
N LEU A 105 -20.01 -7.76 14.10
CA LEU A 105 -19.99 -6.38 14.60
C LEU A 105 -20.13 -6.37 16.13
N ARG A 106 -19.01 -6.49 16.82
CA ARG A 106 -18.96 -6.40 18.29
C ARG A 106 -19.49 -5.04 18.77
N GLY A 107 -20.35 -5.05 19.79
CA GLY A 107 -20.99 -3.86 20.36
C GLY A 107 -22.20 -3.36 19.58
N VAL A 108 -22.55 -3.97 18.45
CA VAL A 108 -23.77 -3.67 17.71
C VAL A 108 -24.81 -4.76 17.98
N ARG A 109 -25.93 -4.41 18.60
CA ARG A 109 -27.02 -5.33 18.97
C ARG A 109 -28.24 -5.15 18.08
N SER A 110 -29.04 -6.20 17.95
CA SER A 110 -30.32 -6.15 17.27
C SER A 110 -31.41 -5.51 18.16
N PRO A 111 -32.31 -4.66 17.59
CA PRO A 111 -32.31 -4.21 16.21
C PRO A 111 -31.22 -3.18 15.91
N SER A 112 -30.35 -3.47 14.94
CA SER A 112 -29.30 -2.55 14.52
C SER A 112 -29.87 -1.38 13.71
N LYS A 113 -29.19 -0.25 13.78
CA LYS A 113 -29.60 0.99 13.11
C LYS A 113 -28.55 1.41 12.09
N ARG A 114 -28.99 2.20 11.13
CA ARG A 114 -28.06 2.85 10.18
C ARG A 114 -26.98 3.65 10.95
N SER A 115 -25.77 3.61 10.46
CA SER A 115 -24.54 4.17 11.04
C SER A 115 -23.95 3.38 12.24
N ASP A 116 -24.56 2.28 12.67
CA ASP A 116 -23.95 1.43 13.70
C ASP A 116 -22.69 0.72 13.16
N LEU A 117 -22.67 0.36 11.88
CA LEU A 117 -21.48 -0.17 11.21
C LEU A 117 -20.35 0.85 11.18
N VAL A 118 -20.65 2.10 10.82
CA VAL A 118 -19.67 3.22 10.80
C VAL A 118 -18.99 3.38 12.16
N LYS A 119 -19.77 3.28 13.24
CA LYS A 119 -19.32 3.48 14.63
C LYS A 119 -18.74 2.22 15.26
N SER A 120 -18.87 1.07 14.59
CA SER A 120 -18.43 -0.20 15.15
C SER A 120 -16.92 -0.25 15.37
N ILE A 121 -16.48 -0.95 16.41
CA ILE A 121 -15.06 -1.20 16.68
C ILE A 121 -14.41 -1.92 15.49
N TRP A 122 -15.14 -2.83 14.85
CA TRP A 122 -14.69 -3.56 13.66
C TRP A 122 -14.21 -2.59 12.57
N ASN A 123 -15.00 -1.54 12.28
CA ASN A 123 -14.65 -0.58 11.23
C ASN A 123 -13.43 0.30 11.58
N THR A 124 -13.04 0.40 12.83
CA THR A 124 -11.86 1.18 13.25
C THR A 124 -10.54 0.42 13.11
N ARG A 125 -10.57 -0.90 12.90
CA ARG A 125 -9.38 -1.74 12.83
C ARG A 125 -8.74 -1.70 11.44
N ALA A 126 -7.39 -1.74 11.41
CA ALA A 126 -6.65 -1.67 10.14
C ALA A 126 -6.87 -2.92 9.27
N TRP A 127 -6.80 -4.11 9.86
CA TRP A 127 -6.96 -5.38 9.15
C TRP A 127 -8.32 -5.54 8.49
N THR A 128 -9.40 -5.16 9.16
CA THR A 128 -10.77 -5.42 8.72
C THR A 128 -11.15 -4.75 7.40
N LEU A 129 -10.50 -3.64 7.06
CA LEU A 129 -10.70 -3.00 5.75
C LEU A 129 -10.20 -3.90 4.61
N LEU A 130 -9.05 -4.54 4.81
CA LEU A 130 -8.50 -5.44 3.81
C LEU A 130 -9.31 -6.72 3.68
N GLU A 131 -9.78 -7.25 4.80
CA GLU A 131 -10.69 -8.40 4.86
C GLU A 131 -11.98 -8.12 4.07
N TYR A 132 -12.62 -6.97 4.36
CA TYR A 132 -13.78 -6.52 3.60
C TYR A 132 -13.45 -6.33 2.12
N ARG A 133 -12.35 -5.64 1.80
CA ARG A 133 -12.01 -5.32 0.41
C ARG A 133 -11.72 -6.58 -0.40
N ALA A 134 -10.96 -7.52 0.14
CA ALA A 134 -10.60 -8.76 -0.52
C ALA A 134 -11.81 -9.66 -0.78
N SER A 135 -12.70 -9.78 0.18
CA SER A 135 -13.85 -10.68 0.13
C SER A 135 -14.82 -10.34 -1.01
N LYS A 136 -15.29 -11.35 -1.73
CA LYS A 136 -16.29 -11.20 -2.81
C LYS A 136 -17.70 -11.12 -2.27
N VAL A 137 -18.00 -11.94 -1.27
CA VAL A 137 -19.30 -12.01 -0.60
C VAL A 137 -19.10 -11.77 0.88
N VAL A 138 -19.83 -10.81 1.44
CA VAL A 138 -19.75 -10.43 2.85
C VAL A 138 -21.13 -10.43 3.47
N ARG A 139 -21.26 -11.00 4.67
CA ARG A 139 -22.46 -10.90 5.49
C ARG A 139 -22.10 -10.35 6.87
N PHE A 140 -22.67 -9.22 7.22
CA PHE A 140 -22.54 -8.59 8.53
C PHE A 140 -23.55 -9.12 9.50
N TYR A 141 -23.10 -9.45 10.69
CA TYR A 141 -23.93 -9.89 11.81
C TYR A 141 -23.73 -8.99 13.03
N THR A 142 -24.79 -8.75 13.77
CA THR A 142 -24.76 -8.10 15.06
C THR A 142 -24.14 -9.02 16.11
N GLU A 143 -23.82 -8.49 17.31
CA GLU A 143 -23.25 -9.25 18.43
C GLU A 143 -24.12 -10.47 18.83
N ASP A 144 -25.42 -10.36 18.67
CA ASP A 144 -26.39 -11.42 18.93
C ASP A 144 -26.70 -12.29 17.69
N TRP A 145 -25.82 -12.26 16.70
CA TRP A 145 -25.83 -13.11 15.50
C TRP A 145 -27.07 -12.94 14.62
N LYS A 146 -27.68 -11.77 14.63
CA LYS A 146 -28.72 -11.41 13.66
C LYS A 146 -28.11 -10.68 12.46
N PRO A 147 -28.66 -10.85 11.25
CA PRO A 147 -28.21 -10.08 10.10
C PRO A 147 -28.26 -8.57 10.40
N TYR A 148 -27.20 -7.85 10.08
CA TYR A 148 -27.14 -6.40 10.25
C TYR A 148 -28.26 -5.71 9.45
N LEU A 149 -28.91 -4.71 10.03
CA LEU A 149 -30.11 -4.03 9.51
C LEU A 149 -31.24 -5.00 9.14
N ASN A 150 -31.24 -6.21 9.69
CA ASN A 150 -32.15 -7.29 9.34
C ASN A 150 -32.17 -7.62 7.83
N LEU A 151 -31.04 -7.42 7.14
CA LEU A 151 -30.86 -7.67 5.72
C LEU A 151 -30.64 -9.18 5.49
N ASP A 152 -31.64 -9.84 4.90
CA ASP A 152 -31.54 -11.27 4.51
C ASP A 152 -31.21 -11.40 3.02
N ILE A 153 -30.06 -10.83 2.62
CA ILE A 153 -29.51 -10.93 1.27
C ILE A 153 -28.21 -11.71 1.28
N LEU A 154 -27.88 -12.31 0.14
CA LEU A 154 -26.70 -13.16 0.01
C LEU A 154 -25.40 -12.39 0.19
N ASN A 155 -25.34 -11.16 -0.27
CA ASN A 155 -24.14 -10.33 -0.24
C ASN A 155 -24.46 -8.91 0.21
N HIS A 156 -24.08 -8.57 1.43
CA HIS A 156 -24.28 -7.23 1.98
C HIS A 156 -23.46 -6.14 1.25
N LYS A 157 -22.45 -6.49 0.46
CA LYS A 157 -21.72 -5.52 -0.40
C LYS A 157 -22.59 -4.97 -1.54
N GLU A 158 -23.73 -5.58 -1.80
CA GLU A 158 -24.68 -5.13 -2.82
C GLU A 158 -25.80 -4.25 -2.25
N SER A 159 -25.89 -4.14 -0.89
CA SER A 159 -26.86 -3.28 -0.23
C SER A 159 -26.46 -1.81 -0.32
N PRO A 160 -27.34 -0.93 -0.84
CA PRO A 160 -27.09 0.51 -0.86
C PRO A 160 -26.81 1.10 0.54
N GLU A 161 -27.46 0.56 1.58
CA GLU A 161 -27.26 0.99 2.96
C GLU A 161 -25.84 0.70 3.43
N ILE A 162 -25.36 -0.53 3.20
CA ILE A 162 -24.00 -0.93 3.57
C ILE A 162 -22.96 -0.14 2.76
N ILE A 163 -23.18 0.03 1.46
CA ILE A 163 -22.33 0.83 0.59
C ILE A 163 -22.18 2.24 1.14
N SER A 164 -23.30 2.90 1.46
CA SER A 164 -23.30 4.26 2.01
C SER A 164 -22.57 4.35 3.36
N GLU A 165 -22.74 3.36 4.23
CA GLU A 165 -22.03 3.33 5.52
C GLU A 165 -20.52 3.10 5.34
N MET A 166 -20.11 2.27 4.39
CA MET A 166 -18.68 2.07 4.08
C MET A 166 -18.05 3.31 3.44
N GLU A 167 -18.77 4.05 2.62
CA GLU A 167 -18.32 5.36 2.10
C GLU A 167 -18.14 6.38 3.23
N GLU A 168 -19.11 6.49 4.12
CA GLU A 168 -19.04 7.36 5.31
C GLU A 168 -17.83 6.98 6.19
N ALA A 169 -17.64 5.70 6.43
CA ALA A 169 -16.61 5.16 7.30
C ALA A 169 -15.17 5.32 6.76
N THR A 170 -15.01 5.24 5.44
CA THR A 170 -13.69 5.30 4.78
C THR A 170 -13.37 6.66 4.21
N GLY A 171 -14.37 7.51 4.03
CA GLY A 171 -14.24 8.79 3.32
C GLY A 171 -13.90 8.63 1.82
N VAL A 172 -14.19 7.44 1.25
CA VAL A 172 -13.89 7.09 -0.15
C VAL A 172 -15.15 6.55 -0.79
N SER A 173 -15.41 6.94 -2.04
CA SER A 173 -16.56 6.40 -2.76
C SER A 173 -16.48 4.88 -2.91
N ALA A 174 -17.61 4.21 -2.89
CA ALA A 174 -17.68 2.76 -3.08
C ALA A 174 -17.02 2.32 -4.38
N GLN A 175 -17.17 3.10 -5.45
CA GLN A 175 -16.54 2.83 -6.73
C GLN A 175 -15.00 2.82 -6.59
N ALA A 176 -14.41 3.81 -5.92
CA ALA A 176 -12.96 3.89 -5.70
C ALA A 176 -12.49 2.76 -4.77
N LEU A 177 -13.26 2.48 -3.69
CA LEU A 177 -12.95 1.37 -2.78
C LEU A 177 -13.00 0.02 -3.51
N MET A 178 -13.97 -0.21 -4.39
CA MET A 178 -14.09 -1.43 -5.17
C MET A 178 -13.10 -1.52 -6.34
N ALA A 179 -12.63 -0.38 -6.86
CA ALA A 179 -11.61 -0.32 -7.89
C ALA A 179 -10.19 -0.61 -7.35
N LEU A 180 -9.97 -0.46 -6.06
CA LEU A 180 -8.68 -0.69 -5.42
C LEU A 180 -8.19 -2.12 -5.72
N ARG A 181 -7.00 -2.24 -6.30
CA ARG A 181 -6.36 -3.54 -6.61
C ARG A 181 -5.07 -3.69 -5.81
N PRO A 182 -4.69 -4.93 -5.44
CA PRO A 182 -3.35 -5.18 -4.92
C PRO A 182 -2.29 -4.75 -5.93
N GLY A 183 -1.17 -4.22 -5.44
CA GLY A 183 -0.06 -3.75 -6.26
C GLY A 183 0.44 -2.38 -5.86
N LEU A 184 1.32 -1.81 -6.67
CA LEU A 184 2.02 -0.55 -6.38
C LEU A 184 1.35 0.70 -6.99
N ASP A 185 0.17 0.55 -7.57
CA ASP A 185 -0.62 1.68 -8.04
C ASP A 185 -1.29 2.39 -6.86
N ASP A 186 -1.51 3.71 -6.97
CA ASP A 186 -2.23 4.53 -5.99
C ASP A 186 -1.74 4.36 -4.54
N ILE A 187 -0.42 4.23 -4.36
CA ILE A 187 0.21 3.95 -3.05
C ILE A 187 -0.30 4.90 -1.97
N ARG A 188 -0.32 6.20 -2.29
CA ARG A 188 -0.73 7.20 -1.31
C ARG A 188 -2.18 7.05 -0.87
N GLU A 189 -3.08 6.72 -1.78
CA GLU A 189 -4.48 6.50 -1.46
C GLU A 189 -4.67 5.24 -0.59
N LYS A 190 -3.93 4.17 -0.88
CA LYS A 190 -3.91 2.96 -0.05
C LYS A 190 -3.41 3.24 1.37
N LEU A 191 -2.34 4.05 1.51
CA LEU A 191 -1.86 4.51 2.82
C LEU A 191 -2.91 5.37 3.54
N ARG A 192 -3.61 6.26 2.81
CA ARG A 192 -4.66 7.12 3.35
C ARG A 192 -5.81 6.31 3.93
N LEU A 193 -6.27 5.28 3.24
CA LEU A 193 -7.39 4.43 3.67
C LEU A 193 -7.17 3.75 5.02
N VAL A 194 -5.92 3.44 5.36
CA VAL A 194 -5.57 2.77 6.63
C VAL A 194 -5.10 3.78 7.69
N SER A 195 -4.77 5.01 7.30
CA SER A 195 -4.11 5.99 8.17
C SER A 195 -4.88 6.38 9.43
N THR A 196 -6.22 6.31 9.40
CA THR A 196 -7.10 6.63 10.54
C THR A 196 -7.51 5.40 11.34
N ARG A 197 -7.06 4.22 10.94
CA ARG A 197 -7.44 2.96 11.58
C ARG A 197 -6.46 2.58 12.68
N HIS A 198 -6.94 1.79 13.62
CA HIS A 198 -6.19 1.39 14.81
C HIS A 198 -5.72 -0.06 14.72
N THR A 199 -4.58 -0.32 15.35
CA THR A 199 -4.03 -1.65 15.53
C THR A 199 -3.68 -1.87 17.00
N THR A 200 -3.75 -3.11 17.46
CA THR A 200 -3.34 -3.46 18.84
C THR A 200 -1.83 -3.37 18.97
N LEU A 201 -1.10 -3.86 17.96
CA LEU A 201 0.35 -3.74 17.86
C LEU A 201 0.68 -2.64 16.86
N VAL A 202 1.66 -1.82 17.20
CA VAL A 202 2.03 -0.66 16.36
C VAL A 202 2.57 -1.09 14.99
N GLU A 203 3.22 -2.24 14.92
CA GLU A 203 3.76 -2.85 13.71
C GLU A 203 2.67 -3.24 12.71
N ASP A 204 1.50 -3.61 13.19
CA ASP A 204 0.36 -4.03 12.36
C ASP A 204 -0.16 -2.88 11.47
N ALA A 205 0.13 -1.63 11.82
CA ALA A 205 -0.14 -0.51 10.93
C ALA A 205 0.60 -0.65 9.58
N ALA A 206 1.76 -1.31 9.59
CA ALA A 206 2.50 -1.65 8.38
C ALA A 206 2.13 -3.03 7.84
N TYR A 207 2.06 -4.04 8.73
CA TYR A 207 1.85 -5.42 8.29
C TYR A 207 0.49 -5.63 7.63
N SER A 208 -0.56 -4.96 8.10
CA SER A 208 -1.88 -5.01 7.46
C SER A 208 -1.87 -4.52 6.00
N LEU A 209 -0.88 -3.74 5.60
CA LEU A 209 -0.79 -3.19 4.25
C LEU A 209 -0.04 -4.09 3.25
N HIS A 210 0.73 -5.08 3.72
CA HIS A 210 1.55 -5.90 2.81
C HIS A 210 0.72 -6.63 1.76
N GLY A 211 -0.43 -7.16 2.13
CA GLY A 211 -1.33 -7.83 1.19
C GLY A 211 -1.86 -6.92 0.07
N ILE A 212 -2.20 -5.67 0.41
CA ILE A 212 -2.71 -4.73 -0.59
C ILE A 212 -1.63 -4.18 -1.52
N PHE A 213 -0.37 -4.18 -1.06
CA PHE A 213 0.77 -3.81 -1.90
C PHE A 213 1.40 -5.00 -2.63
N SER A 214 0.88 -6.22 -2.43
CA SER A 214 1.46 -7.47 -2.95
C SER A 214 2.92 -7.66 -2.54
N LEU A 215 3.26 -7.24 -1.33
CA LEU A 215 4.58 -7.38 -0.74
C LEU A 215 4.60 -8.52 0.27
N SER A 216 5.78 -9.13 0.47
CA SER A 216 5.98 -10.12 1.53
C SER A 216 6.49 -9.42 2.79
N PRO A 217 5.80 -9.54 3.93
CA PRO A 217 6.26 -8.94 5.17
C PRO A 217 7.47 -9.70 5.71
N GLN A 218 8.41 -8.96 6.28
CA GLN A 218 9.38 -9.51 7.23
C GLN A 218 8.86 -9.17 8.63
N VAL A 219 8.26 -10.13 9.29
CA VAL A 219 7.63 -9.93 10.58
C VAL A 219 8.70 -9.86 11.68
N ALA A 220 8.72 -8.76 12.42
CA ALA A 220 9.64 -8.52 13.53
C ALA A 220 8.90 -7.73 14.63
N TYR A 221 8.00 -8.40 15.33
CA TYR A 221 7.32 -7.77 16.47
C TYR A 221 8.31 -7.30 17.53
N GLY A 222 8.07 -6.12 18.10
CA GLY A 222 8.98 -5.43 19.01
C GLY A 222 9.86 -4.38 18.34
N GLU A 223 9.85 -4.26 17.01
CA GLU A 223 10.57 -3.20 16.30
C GLU A 223 9.86 -1.83 16.33
N GLY A 224 8.59 -1.81 16.73
CA GLY A 224 7.79 -0.61 16.85
C GLY A 224 7.60 0.11 15.51
N ASN A 225 7.67 1.44 15.51
CA ASN A 225 7.47 2.25 14.30
C ASN A 225 8.49 2.02 13.16
N LYS A 226 9.52 1.18 13.37
CA LYS A 226 10.44 0.80 12.30
C LYS A 226 9.75 -0.03 11.22
N ALA A 227 8.72 -0.80 11.57
CA ALA A 227 7.92 -1.57 10.62
C ALA A 227 7.34 -0.68 9.51
N LEU A 228 6.74 0.47 9.89
CA LEU A 228 6.25 1.44 8.92
C LEU A 228 7.37 2.00 8.03
N GLY A 229 8.51 2.35 8.61
CA GLY A 229 9.66 2.83 7.86
C GLY A 229 10.17 1.80 6.83
N ARG A 230 10.23 0.52 7.20
CA ARG A 230 10.62 -0.57 6.29
C ARG A 230 9.63 -0.76 5.14
N LEU A 231 8.32 -0.74 5.45
CA LEU A 231 7.28 -0.80 4.41
C LEU A 231 7.43 0.36 3.42
N LEU A 232 7.54 1.60 3.91
CA LEU A 232 7.68 2.79 3.05
C LEU A 232 8.97 2.76 2.23
N ALA A 233 10.05 2.22 2.80
CA ALA A 233 11.32 2.00 2.09
C ALA A 233 11.15 1.00 0.94
N GLN A 234 10.48 -0.11 1.18
CA GLN A 234 10.21 -1.12 0.17
C GLN A 234 9.29 -0.58 -0.93
N LEU A 235 8.25 0.17 -0.57
CA LEU A 235 7.36 0.82 -1.53
C LEU A 235 8.14 1.80 -2.42
N LEU A 236 8.96 2.67 -1.83
CA LEU A 236 9.77 3.63 -2.57
C LEU A 236 10.75 2.93 -3.52
N ALA A 237 11.45 1.90 -3.05
CA ALA A 237 12.41 1.15 -3.85
C ALA A 237 11.75 0.41 -5.02
N SER A 238 10.53 -0.13 -4.82
CA SER A 238 9.83 -0.93 -5.82
C SER A 238 9.07 -0.09 -6.85
N SER A 239 8.51 1.08 -6.45
CA SER A 239 7.69 1.93 -7.31
C SER A 239 8.40 3.17 -7.83
N GLY A 240 9.39 3.67 -7.07
CA GLY A 240 9.95 5.00 -7.30
C GLY A 240 9.01 6.15 -6.93
N ASP A 241 7.83 5.90 -6.36
CA ASP A 241 6.83 6.93 -6.04
C ASP A 241 7.26 7.80 -4.85
N THR A 242 7.77 9.00 -5.13
CA THR A 242 8.16 9.97 -4.09
C THR A 242 6.99 10.65 -3.40
N SER A 243 5.74 10.43 -3.81
CA SER A 243 4.57 11.00 -3.13
C SER A 243 4.50 10.55 -1.67
N ILE A 244 5.06 9.37 -1.35
CA ILE A 244 5.21 8.87 0.02
C ILE A 244 6.13 9.72 0.91
N LEU A 245 6.99 10.56 0.34
CA LEU A 245 7.83 11.51 1.07
C LEU A 245 7.09 12.83 1.37
N ALA A 246 5.95 13.07 0.72
CA ALA A 246 5.16 14.28 0.84
C ALA A 246 4.20 14.21 2.05
N TRP A 247 4.75 14.36 3.24
CA TRP A 247 4.02 14.38 4.51
C TRP A 247 4.55 15.49 5.43
N THR A 248 3.79 15.82 6.45
CA THR A 248 4.15 16.78 7.50
C THR A 248 4.03 16.11 8.87
N GLY A 249 4.82 16.57 9.85
CA GLY A 249 4.80 16.04 11.20
C GLY A 249 6.16 15.49 11.65
N LYS A 250 6.14 14.54 12.59
CA LYS A 250 7.36 14.00 13.22
C LYS A 250 8.02 12.93 12.35
N PRO A 251 9.34 13.03 12.08
CA PRO A 251 10.11 11.98 11.42
C PRO A 251 10.14 10.67 12.23
N GLY A 252 10.21 9.55 11.52
CA GLY A 252 10.38 8.23 12.10
C GLY A 252 11.83 7.92 12.52
N ASN A 253 11.99 6.83 13.27
CA ASN A 253 13.30 6.39 13.76
C ASN A 253 14.03 5.46 12.78
N PHE A 254 13.36 4.99 11.73
CA PHE A 254 13.99 4.13 10.72
C PHE A 254 14.84 4.97 9.75
N ASN A 255 14.25 6.02 9.22
CA ASN A 255 14.91 7.04 8.39
C ASN A 255 14.10 8.32 8.49
N SER A 256 14.75 9.47 8.55
CA SER A 256 14.10 10.77 8.75
C SER A 256 13.18 11.20 7.58
N CYS A 257 13.30 10.57 6.42
CA CYS A 257 12.40 10.80 5.29
C CYS A 257 11.03 10.11 5.44
N PHE A 258 10.92 9.16 6.35
CA PHE A 258 9.66 8.49 6.65
C PHE A 258 9.02 9.02 7.93
N PRO A 259 7.70 9.04 8.03
CA PRO A 259 7.02 9.55 9.22
C PRO A 259 7.06 8.55 10.37
N ALA A 260 6.93 9.09 11.59
CA ALA A 260 6.79 8.27 12.79
C ALA A 260 5.43 7.56 12.89
N ASN A 261 4.41 8.03 12.17
CA ASN A 261 3.05 7.49 12.25
C ASN A 261 2.36 7.60 10.89
N ILE A 262 1.58 6.58 10.53
CA ILE A 262 0.83 6.49 9.28
C ILE A 262 -0.27 7.56 9.17
N ILE A 263 -0.76 8.10 10.27
CA ILE A 263 -1.84 9.12 10.33
C ILE A 263 -1.54 10.34 9.44
N VAL A 264 -0.27 10.64 9.18
CA VAL A 264 0.13 11.77 8.34
C VAL A 264 -0.38 11.65 6.90
N PHE A 265 -0.66 10.44 6.45
CA PHE A 265 -1.20 10.18 5.11
C PHE A 265 -2.70 10.46 4.99
N ASN A 266 -3.41 10.70 6.09
CA ASN A 266 -4.82 11.12 6.06
C ASN A 266 -4.99 12.48 5.36
N GLN A 267 -3.97 13.33 5.44
CA GLN A 267 -3.98 14.58 4.69
C GLN A 267 -3.74 14.31 3.20
N PRO A 268 -4.48 15.00 2.31
CA PRO A 268 -4.17 14.94 0.89
C PRO A 268 -2.70 15.32 0.68
N PRO A 269 -2.04 14.79 -0.35
CA PRO A 269 -0.70 15.24 -0.68
C PRO A 269 -0.77 16.74 -0.94
N THR A 270 -0.18 17.51 -0.04
CA THR A 270 -0.12 18.98 -0.17
C THR A 270 0.85 19.41 -1.27
N THR A 271 1.50 18.49 -1.92
CA THR A 271 2.09 18.73 -3.21
C THR A 271 0.95 18.78 -4.19
N HIS A 272 0.65 19.96 -4.71
CA HIS A 272 0.18 20.01 -6.05
C HIS A 272 1.26 19.32 -6.91
N ILE A 273 1.08 18.01 -7.17
CA ILE A 273 1.52 17.52 -8.48
C ILE A 273 0.71 18.41 -9.40
N PRO A 274 1.33 19.34 -10.12
CA PRO A 274 0.56 20.23 -10.99
C PRO A 274 -0.33 19.31 -11.81
N PRO A 275 -1.62 19.63 -11.97
CA PRO A 275 -2.49 18.83 -12.81
C PRO A 275 -1.70 18.61 -14.09
N THR A 276 -1.62 17.38 -14.53
CA THR A 276 -0.87 16.99 -15.73
C THR A 276 -1.23 18.00 -16.79
N ILE A 277 -0.29 18.93 -17.13
CA ILE A 277 -0.59 19.99 -18.10
C ILE A 277 -0.88 19.22 -19.37
N ASN A 278 -2.13 19.26 -19.81
CA ASN A 278 -2.51 18.58 -21.04
C ASN A 278 -1.73 19.19 -22.20
N ALA A 279 -1.55 18.42 -23.28
CA ALA A 279 -0.80 18.87 -24.44
C ALA A 279 -1.28 20.23 -24.98
N ALA A 280 -2.58 20.53 -24.87
CA ALA A 280 -3.17 21.79 -25.30
C ALA A 280 -2.80 22.99 -24.40
N GLU A 281 -2.60 22.76 -23.10
CA GLU A 281 -2.08 23.80 -22.20
C GLU A 281 -0.57 23.99 -22.37
N MET A 282 0.16 22.90 -22.63
CA MET A 282 1.57 22.98 -23.04
C MET A 282 1.73 23.81 -24.31
N ASP A 283 0.90 23.58 -25.32
CA ASP A 283 0.91 24.37 -26.59
C ASP A 283 0.57 25.85 -26.38
N LYS A 284 -0.21 26.18 -25.36
CA LYS A 284 -0.47 27.59 -24.98
C LYS A 284 0.72 28.23 -24.24
N ILE A 285 1.48 27.44 -23.46
CA ILE A 285 2.63 27.93 -22.70
C ILE A 285 3.88 28.00 -23.59
N ILE A 286 4.10 27.01 -24.44
CA ILE A 286 5.25 26.95 -25.37
C ILE A 286 5.34 28.13 -26.35
N PRO A 287 4.27 28.62 -26.99
CA PRO A 287 4.36 29.79 -27.89
C PRO A 287 4.76 31.07 -27.16
N ARG A 288 4.36 31.24 -25.89
CA ARG A 288 4.79 32.39 -25.08
C ARG A 288 6.26 32.23 -24.62
N SER A 289 6.75 31.01 -24.58
CA SER A 289 8.14 30.67 -24.27
C SER A 289 9.04 30.59 -25.51
N ARG A 290 8.56 30.87 -26.72
CA ARG A 290 9.38 30.96 -27.96
C ARG A 290 10.45 32.05 -27.93
N THR A 291 10.36 32.97 -27.00
CA THR A 291 11.51 33.81 -26.60
C THR A 291 12.58 33.01 -25.87
N PHE A 292 12.29 31.81 -25.36
CA PHE A 292 13.22 30.83 -24.83
C PHE A 292 13.47 29.75 -25.89
N SER A 293 14.34 30.00 -26.81
CA SER A 293 14.99 28.92 -27.56
C SER A 293 15.62 27.97 -26.49
N PRO A 294 15.38 26.61 -26.55
CA PRO A 294 16.05 25.71 -25.64
C PRO A 294 17.54 25.90 -25.81
N ASN A 295 18.12 26.63 -24.87
CA ASN A 295 19.56 26.86 -24.87
C ASN A 295 20.27 25.60 -24.40
N SER A 296 21.57 25.53 -24.60
CA SER A 296 22.39 24.41 -24.18
C SER A 296 22.25 24.08 -22.69
N LEU A 297 21.88 25.07 -21.85
CA LEU A 297 21.72 24.93 -20.40
C LEU A 297 20.42 24.19 -20.02
N SER A 298 19.31 24.40 -20.74
CA SER A 298 18.06 23.67 -20.46
C SER A 298 18.19 22.19 -20.84
N ILE A 299 18.86 21.89 -21.94
CA ILE A 299 19.17 20.52 -22.34
C ILE A 299 20.12 19.88 -21.33
N LYS A 300 21.15 20.62 -20.87
CA LYS A 300 22.08 20.15 -19.84
C LYS A 300 21.36 19.87 -18.51
N LEU A 301 20.37 20.70 -18.13
CA LEU A 301 19.56 20.45 -16.93
C LEU A 301 18.75 19.16 -17.09
N TYR A 302 18.09 18.96 -18.24
CA TYR A 302 17.37 17.73 -18.53
C TYR A 302 18.28 16.51 -18.49
N ASP A 303 19.44 16.54 -19.17
CA ASP A 303 20.39 15.43 -19.19
C ASP A 303 20.86 15.09 -17.76
N ARG A 304 21.19 16.08 -16.94
CA ARG A 304 21.57 15.87 -15.54
C ARG A 304 20.48 15.23 -14.69
N LEU A 305 19.22 15.65 -14.90
CA LEU A 305 18.06 15.08 -14.20
C LEU A 305 17.77 13.66 -14.68
N HIS A 306 17.93 13.41 -15.99
CA HIS A 306 17.71 12.09 -16.59
C HIS A 306 18.80 11.07 -16.20
N GLU A 307 20.00 11.51 -15.92
CA GLU A 307 21.11 10.68 -15.43
C GLU A 307 20.96 10.26 -13.96
N LEU A 308 20.04 10.90 -13.20
CA LEU A 308 19.82 10.53 -11.82
C LEU A 308 19.26 9.11 -11.71
N SER A 309 19.83 8.34 -10.79
CA SER A 309 19.30 7.01 -10.45
C SER A 309 17.94 7.12 -9.74
N VAL A 310 17.16 6.04 -9.75
CA VAL A 310 15.98 5.95 -8.89
C VAL A 310 16.36 6.03 -7.40
N PRO A 311 15.44 6.47 -6.53
CA PRO A 311 15.68 6.40 -5.10
C PRO A 311 16.07 4.99 -4.67
N SER A 312 17.07 4.88 -3.84
CA SER A 312 17.56 3.59 -3.35
C SER A 312 17.76 3.64 -1.84
N ILE A 313 17.60 2.49 -1.20
CA ILE A 313 17.79 2.36 0.24
C ILE A 313 18.75 1.22 0.54
N SER A 314 19.67 1.43 1.44
CA SER A 314 20.60 0.42 1.93
C SER A 314 20.66 0.50 3.45
N GLY A 315 20.10 -0.49 4.11
CA GLY A 315 19.86 -0.44 5.55
C GLY A 315 18.94 0.73 5.91
N VAL A 316 19.43 1.63 6.75
CA VAL A 316 18.69 2.84 7.15
C VAL A 316 19.02 4.09 6.31
N ARG A 317 19.91 3.96 5.31
CA ARG A 317 20.32 5.07 4.47
C ARG A 317 19.51 5.11 3.19
N MET A 318 19.05 6.27 2.85
CA MET A 318 18.28 6.52 1.63
C MET A 318 19.06 7.48 0.73
N LYS A 319 19.21 7.12 -0.54
CA LYS A 319 19.69 8.00 -1.61
C LYS A 319 18.51 8.58 -2.36
N ILE A 320 18.39 9.90 -2.37
CA ILE A 320 17.29 10.61 -3.04
C ILE A 320 17.86 11.44 -4.19
N PRO A 321 17.54 11.12 -5.45
CA PRO A 321 17.80 11.98 -6.58
C PRO A 321 16.95 13.25 -6.46
N CYS A 322 17.56 14.44 -6.63
CA CYS A 322 16.86 15.67 -6.32
C CYS A 322 17.49 16.92 -6.96
N ILE A 323 16.75 18.01 -6.87
CA ILE A 323 17.30 19.36 -6.98
C ILE A 323 17.42 19.94 -5.57
N LYS A 324 18.64 20.32 -5.17
CA LYS A 324 18.98 20.80 -3.83
C LYS A 324 19.24 22.29 -3.83
N PHE A 325 18.49 23.05 -3.04
CA PHE A 325 18.61 24.51 -2.91
C PHE A 325 19.16 24.86 -1.51
N ARG A 326 20.27 25.55 -1.44
CA ARG A 326 20.78 26.09 -0.17
C ARG A 326 19.95 27.30 0.23
N LEU A 327 19.46 27.31 1.49
CA LEU A 327 18.80 28.47 2.07
C LEU A 327 19.82 29.54 2.45
N GLY A 328 19.49 30.78 2.18
CA GLY A 328 20.20 31.93 2.68
C GLY A 328 19.85 32.23 4.14
N PRO A 329 20.28 33.40 4.67
CA PRO A 329 19.95 33.82 6.02
C PRO A 329 18.45 33.79 6.30
N LEU A 330 18.09 33.31 7.50
CA LEU A 330 16.71 33.23 7.95
C LEU A 330 16.28 34.51 8.64
N SER A 331 15.10 35.01 8.35
CA SER A 331 14.39 35.97 9.19
C SER A 331 13.18 35.31 9.85
N VAL A 332 12.91 35.65 11.11
CA VAL A 332 11.86 34.98 11.93
C VAL A 332 10.73 35.96 12.19
N SER A 333 9.51 35.51 11.91
CA SER A 333 8.29 36.15 12.37
C SER A 333 7.63 35.25 13.43
N ARG A 334 7.62 35.68 14.68
CA ARG A 334 6.96 34.94 15.77
C ARG A 334 5.46 35.19 15.72
N ARG A 335 4.66 34.13 15.59
CA ARG A 335 3.18 34.16 15.67
C ARG A 335 2.72 33.31 16.85
N LYS A 336 1.48 33.56 17.34
CA LYS A 336 0.89 32.75 18.42
C LYS A 336 0.79 31.25 18.09
N SER A 337 0.76 30.89 16.80
CA SER A 337 0.62 29.52 16.28
C SER A 337 1.95 28.82 15.96
N GLY A 338 3.11 29.46 16.20
CA GLY A 338 4.42 28.88 15.88
C GLY A 338 5.38 29.87 15.20
N ASN A 339 6.60 29.42 14.94
CA ASN A 339 7.59 30.24 14.24
C ASN A 339 7.41 30.15 12.74
N VAL A 340 7.38 31.31 12.09
CA VAL A 340 7.43 31.42 10.63
C VAL A 340 8.76 32.00 10.23
N PHE A 341 9.54 31.20 9.50
CA PHE A 341 10.84 31.60 8.98
C PHE A 341 10.70 32.00 7.52
N HIS A 342 11.37 33.08 7.16
CA HIS A 342 11.46 33.52 5.76
C HIS A 342 12.91 33.42 5.32
N ALA A 343 13.11 32.84 4.14
CA ALA A 343 14.43 32.67 3.53
C ALA A 343 14.38 33.05 2.05
N LYS A 344 15.56 33.25 1.47
CA LYS A 344 15.74 33.39 0.03
C LYS A 344 16.73 32.35 -0.46
N THR A 345 16.57 31.92 -1.69
CA THR A 345 17.57 31.10 -2.38
C THR A 345 17.97 31.78 -3.69
N ALA A 346 19.06 31.32 -4.26
CA ALA A 346 19.59 31.91 -5.48
C ALA A 346 18.74 31.63 -6.75
N ALA A 347 17.82 30.63 -6.67
CA ALA A 347 17.02 30.19 -7.82
C ALA A 347 15.52 30.22 -7.55
N LEU A 348 15.11 30.25 -6.29
CA LEU A 348 13.71 30.28 -5.86
C LEU A 348 13.38 31.68 -5.34
N GLY A 349 12.10 32.04 -5.37
CA GLY A 349 11.61 33.25 -4.73
C GLY A 349 11.68 33.20 -3.20
N ALA A 350 10.89 34.04 -2.56
CA ALA A 350 10.77 34.05 -1.11
C ALA A 350 10.15 32.74 -0.61
N VAL A 351 10.81 32.11 0.35
CA VAL A 351 10.39 30.84 0.94
C VAL A 351 9.85 31.08 2.35
N GLU A 352 8.66 30.61 2.64
CA GLU A 352 8.06 30.62 3.97
C GLU A 352 8.08 29.20 4.56
N ILE A 353 8.63 29.05 5.76
CA ILE A 353 8.76 27.77 6.47
C ILE A 353 8.04 27.88 7.81
N LYS A 354 6.99 27.06 8.00
CA LYS A 354 6.28 26.92 9.28
C LYS A 354 6.76 25.68 10.01
N THR A 355 7.30 25.86 11.20
CA THR A 355 7.79 24.76 12.03
C THR A 355 7.80 25.13 13.51
N LYS A 356 7.67 24.11 14.37
CA LYS A 356 7.88 24.25 15.82
C LYS A 356 9.36 24.20 16.20
N GLU A 357 10.20 23.68 15.29
CA GLU A 357 11.65 23.62 15.54
C GLU A 357 12.28 25.00 15.43
N ASP A 358 13.29 25.23 16.25
CA ASP A 358 14.12 26.43 16.14
C ASP A 358 15.15 26.23 15.04
N LEU A 359 14.89 26.80 13.87
CA LEU A 359 15.78 26.69 12.73
C LEU A 359 17.11 27.44 12.92
N SER A 360 17.22 28.34 13.88
CA SER A 360 18.46 29.12 14.15
C SER A 360 19.59 28.25 14.68
N GLN A 361 19.28 27.08 15.23
CA GLN A 361 20.27 26.11 15.72
C GLN A 361 21.05 25.38 14.59
N PHE A 362 20.55 25.42 13.37
CA PHE A 362 21.20 24.73 12.25
C PHE A 362 22.16 25.63 11.50
N SER A 363 23.39 25.14 11.30
CA SER A 363 24.45 25.89 10.59
C SER A 363 24.15 26.04 9.09
N SER A 364 23.41 25.12 8.52
CA SER A 364 23.02 25.12 7.11
C SER A 364 21.70 24.40 6.93
N LEU A 365 20.86 24.96 6.07
CA LEU A 365 19.57 24.38 5.71
C LEU A 365 19.45 24.31 4.19
N TYR A 366 18.79 23.25 3.74
CA TYR A 366 18.57 22.98 2.33
C TYR A 366 17.11 22.63 2.08
N LEU A 367 16.58 23.14 0.98
CA LEU A 367 15.34 22.61 0.40
C LEU A 367 15.71 21.56 -0.65
N VAL A 368 15.07 20.43 -0.55
CA VAL A 368 15.27 19.29 -1.45
C VAL A 368 13.96 19.01 -2.16
N HIS A 369 13.97 19.11 -3.48
CA HIS A 369 12.86 18.66 -4.32
C HIS A 369 13.22 17.29 -4.91
N PRO A 370 12.62 16.19 -4.41
CA PRO A 370 12.84 14.86 -4.97
C PRO A 370 12.44 14.82 -6.44
N TRP A 371 13.28 14.23 -7.29
CA TRP A 371 13.06 14.17 -8.72
C TRP A 371 13.01 12.73 -9.22
N ILE A 372 12.02 12.43 -10.04
CA ILE A 372 11.89 11.15 -10.71
C ILE A 372 11.46 11.38 -12.16
N ASP A 373 12.19 10.77 -13.06
CA ASP A 373 12.07 10.99 -14.50
C ASP A 373 10.74 10.48 -15.09
N PHE A 374 10.18 9.38 -14.54
CA PHE A 374 8.92 8.82 -15.05
C PHE A 374 7.74 9.80 -14.94
N LEU A 375 7.82 10.80 -14.09
CA LEU A 375 6.80 11.88 -14.03
C LEU A 375 6.75 12.72 -15.30
N LEU A 376 7.76 12.61 -16.19
CA LEU A 376 7.74 13.22 -17.52
C LEU A 376 7.03 12.34 -18.55
N ASP A 377 6.92 11.04 -18.31
CA ASP A 377 6.34 10.07 -19.24
C ASP A 377 4.82 9.85 -19.06
N GLN A 378 4.20 10.44 -18.03
CA GLN A 378 2.75 10.47 -17.91
C GLN A 378 2.16 11.45 -18.93
N GLN A 379 2.15 11.05 -20.19
CA GLN A 379 1.24 11.63 -21.18
C GLN A 379 -0.18 11.20 -20.80
N PRO A 380 -1.16 12.12 -20.82
CA PRO A 380 -2.55 11.70 -20.77
C PRO A 380 -2.75 10.76 -21.96
N VAL A 381 -3.09 9.51 -21.68
CA VAL A 381 -3.57 8.60 -22.71
C VAL A 381 -4.74 9.33 -23.36
N GLY A 382 -4.50 9.88 -24.55
CA GLY A 382 -5.53 10.53 -25.33
C GLY A 382 -6.67 9.53 -25.45
N SER A 383 -7.89 10.00 -25.24
CA SER A 383 -9.13 9.28 -25.49
C SER A 383 -9.21 8.91 -26.99
N GLY A 384 -8.35 8.01 -27.39
CA GLY A 384 -8.39 7.29 -28.66
C GLY A 384 -9.03 5.94 -28.35
N SER A 385 -10.29 5.79 -28.71
CA SER A 385 -11.01 4.55 -28.79
C SER A 385 -10.20 3.52 -29.57
N GLY A 386 -9.42 2.74 -28.86
CA GLY A 386 -8.71 1.57 -29.37
C GLY A 386 -8.75 0.53 -28.28
N VAL A 387 -9.83 -0.26 -28.26
CA VAL A 387 -9.91 -1.51 -27.48
C VAL A 387 -8.83 -2.44 -28.02
N VAL A 388 -7.71 -2.50 -27.34
CA VAL A 388 -6.74 -3.59 -27.54
C VAL A 388 -7.27 -4.76 -26.73
N THR A 389 -8.00 -5.63 -27.42
CA THR A 389 -8.37 -6.93 -26.93
C THR A 389 -7.09 -7.78 -26.89
N ILE A 390 -6.50 -7.94 -25.71
CA ILE A 390 -5.49 -8.98 -25.49
C ILE A 390 -6.26 -10.28 -25.39
N THR A 391 -6.31 -11.00 -26.49
CA THR A 391 -6.72 -12.41 -26.54
C THR A 391 -5.62 -13.22 -25.86
N GLU A 392 -5.90 -13.74 -24.67
CA GLU A 392 -5.12 -14.80 -24.06
C GLU A 392 -5.13 -16.03 -24.97
N ARG A 393 -4.01 -16.33 -25.58
CA ARG A 393 -3.68 -17.65 -26.06
C ARG A 393 -2.64 -18.22 -25.10
N MET A 394 -3.09 -18.97 -24.14
CA MET A 394 -2.29 -19.98 -23.43
C MET A 394 -3.07 -21.28 -23.47
N GLU A 395 -2.94 -21.98 -24.55
CA GLU A 395 -3.13 -23.43 -24.62
C GLU A 395 -1.83 -24.04 -25.18
N ASP A 396 -1.54 -25.24 -24.64
CA ASP A 396 -0.49 -26.18 -25.01
C ASP A 396 0.94 -25.94 -24.48
N GLN A 397 1.23 -26.65 -23.39
CA GLN A 397 2.22 -27.75 -23.36
C GLN A 397 2.41 -28.25 -21.91
N LEU A 398 1.67 -29.27 -21.54
CA LEU A 398 2.00 -30.15 -20.42
C LEU A 398 1.99 -31.59 -20.93
N SER A 399 3.18 -32.07 -21.33
CA SER A 399 3.42 -33.49 -21.55
C SER A 399 3.61 -34.21 -20.22
N LEU A 400 2.69 -35.12 -19.94
CA LEU A 400 2.70 -36.02 -18.80
C LEU A 400 3.73 -37.13 -19.01
N HIS A 401 4.67 -37.27 -18.06
CA HIS A 401 5.41 -38.52 -17.86
C HIS A 401 4.65 -39.40 -16.88
N GLU A 402 4.27 -40.58 -17.33
CA GLU A 402 3.62 -41.63 -16.55
C GLU A 402 4.62 -42.29 -15.57
N ALA A 403 4.14 -42.56 -14.35
CA ALA A 403 4.78 -43.44 -13.38
C ALA A 403 3.88 -44.66 -13.10
N PRO A 404 4.43 -45.86 -12.84
CA PRO A 404 3.70 -47.12 -12.88
C PRO A 404 2.86 -47.40 -11.62
N PRO A 405 1.90 -48.33 -11.68
CA PRO A 405 0.91 -48.57 -10.63
C PRO A 405 1.42 -49.49 -9.50
N SER A 406 0.99 -49.21 -8.28
CA SER A 406 1.12 -50.13 -7.12
C SER A 406 -0.24 -50.71 -6.73
N PRO A 407 -0.27 -51.93 -6.12
CA PRO A 407 -1.44 -52.78 -6.16
C PRO A 407 -2.44 -52.52 -5.01
N GLY A 408 -3.67 -52.98 -5.25
CA GLY A 408 -4.88 -52.72 -4.49
C GLY A 408 -4.94 -53.30 -3.08
N VAL A 409 -5.75 -52.62 -2.28
CA VAL A 409 -6.39 -53.18 -1.09
C VAL A 409 -7.88 -52.84 -1.16
N SER A 410 -8.68 -53.91 -1.27
CA SER A 410 -10.14 -53.88 -1.16
C SER A 410 -10.52 -53.77 0.31
N SER A 411 -11.35 -52.79 0.67
CA SER A 411 -12.14 -52.87 1.90
C SER A 411 -13.50 -52.18 1.67
N THR A 412 -14.52 -53.00 1.73
CA THR A 412 -15.93 -52.64 1.81
C THR A 412 -16.19 -51.90 3.12
N LEU A 413 -16.70 -50.68 3.04
CA LEU A 413 -17.24 -49.94 4.16
C LEU A 413 -18.69 -49.54 3.92
N SER A 414 -19.49 -50.05 4.84
CA SER A 414 -20.91 -49.78 5.06
C SER A 414 -21.17 -48.27 5.27
N ALA A 415 -22.17 -47.74 4.59
CA ALA A 415 -22.59 -46.35 4.71
C ALA A 415 -23.42 -46.12 5.97
N ALA A 416 -22.89 -45.34 6.91
CA ALA A 416 -23.67 -44.73 7.97
C ALA A 416 -23.96 -43.24 7.60
N PRO A 417 -25.09 -42.66 8.05
CA PRO A 417 -25.46 -41.30 7.68
C PRO A 417 -24.48 -40.28 8.29
N GLN A 418 -23.75 -39.61 7.42
CA GLN A 418 -22.78 -38.58 7.83
C GLN A 418 -23.54 -37.31 8.21
N THR A 419 -23.50 -36.96 9.50
CA THR A 419 -23.80 -35.60 9.97
C THR A 419 -22.82 -34.64 9.32
N ARG A 420 -23.33 -33.71 8.52
CA ARG A 420 -22.53 -32.65 7.89
C ARG A 420 -21.99 -31.70 8.95
N THR A 421 -20.73 -31.85 9.32
CA THR A 421 -20.01 -30.89 10.18
C THR A 421 -19.02 -30.08 9.32
N ALA A 422 -19.06 -28.75 9.45
CA ALA A 422 -18.07 -27.89 8.83
C ALA A 422 -16.70 -28.14 9.49
N ARG A 423 -15.64 -28.25 8.68
CA ARG A 423 -14.26 -28.46 9.17
C ARG A 423 -13.51 -27.15 9.14
N LEU A 424 -12.70 -26.91 10.17
CA LEU A 424 -11.75 -25.81 10.20
C LEU A 424 -10.59 -26.11 9.26
N VAL A 425 -10.22 -25.11 8.42
CA VAL A 425 -9.05 -25.18 7.57
C VAL A 425 -7.85 -24.83 8.44
N THR A 426 -7.09 -25.83 8.86
CA THR A 426 -5.78 -25.60 9.46
C THR A 426 -4.74 -25.56 8.34
N CYS A 427 -3.89 -24.55 8.34
CA CYS A 427 -2.79 -24.46 7.41
C CYS A 427 -1.73 -25.50 7.77
N ILE A 428 -1.92 -26.76 7.36
CA ILE A 428 -0.83 -27.69 7.30
C ILE A 428 -0.08 -27.37 6.03
N GLY A 429 1.06 -26.66 6.18
CA GLY A 429 1.96 -26.32 5.09
C GLY A 429 2.45 -27.57 4.37
N ARG A 430 1.73 -28.02 3.36
CA ARG A 430 2.32 -28.88 2.32
C ARG A 430 2.80 -27.96 1.21
N ARG A 431 4.11 -27.93 1.09
CA ARG A 431 4.84 -27.31 -0.01
C ARG A 431 4.19 -27.67 -1.35
N PHE A 432 3.49 -26.73 -1.95
CA PHE A 432 3.46 -26.68 -3.40
C PHE A 432 4.83 -26.14 -3.80
N GLY A 433 5.65 -27.03 -4.36
CA GLY A 433 6.98 -26.65 -4.81
C GLY A 433 6.89 -25.62 -5.93
N GLN A 434 7.06 -24.37 -5.55
CA GLN A 434 7.64 -23.40 -6.46
C GLN A 434 9.08 -23.26 -6.01
N SER A 435 10.00 -23.67 -6.88
CA SER A 435 11.42 -23.40 -6.75
C SER A 435 11.58 -21.90 -6.49
N ALA A 436 12.03 -21.58 -5.28
CA ALA A 436 12.54 -20.26 -4.98
C ALA A 436 13.78 -20.06 -5.85
N THR A 437 13.60 -19.46 -7.01
CA THR A 437 14.68 -18.69 -7.62
C THR A 437 14.90 -17.52 -6.68
N SER A 438 16.08 -17.50 -6.06
CA SER A 438 16.63 -16.36 -5.34
C SER A 438 16.33 -15.07 -6.13
N PRO A 439 16.03 -13.95 -5.46
CA PRO A 439 15.94 -12.66 -6.12
C PRO A 439 17.36 -12.29 -6.56
N THR A 440 17.75 -12.76 -7.72
CA THR A 440 18.84 -12.18 -8.47
C THR A 440 18.41 -10.77 -8.85
N ASP A 441 19.25 -9.81 -8.51
CA ASP A 441 19.28 -8.43 -8.94
C ASP A 441 18.45 -8.15 -10.21
N MET A 442 17.18 -7.80 -10.03
CA MET A 442 16.38 -7.17 -11.06
C MET A 442 16.58 -5.65 -10.94
N THR A 443 17.77 -5.18 -11.25
CA THR A 443 17.89 -3.82 -11.76
C THR A 443 17.11 -3.78 -13.06
N PRO A 444 16.10 -2.92 -13.23
CA PRO A 444 15.47 -2.75 -14.52
C PRO A 444 16.54 -2.25 -15.48
N PHE A 445 16.96 -3.10 -16.39
CA PHE A 445 17.82 -2.71 -17.50
C PHE A 445 17.05 -1.67 -18.32
N ARG A 446 17.28 -0.39 -18.06
CA ARG A 446 16.93 0.66 -19.01
C ARG A 446 17.93 0.54 -20.16
N LEU A 447 17.49 -0.04 -21.26
CA LEU A 447 18.15 0.21 -22.54
C LEU A 447 18.13 1.73 -22.76
N PRO A 448 19.30 2.37 -22.99
CA PRO A 448 19.33 3.78 -23.37
C PRO A 448 18.61 3.89 -24.72
N SER A 449 17.33 4.28 -24.69
CA SER A 449 16.63 4.69 -25.90
C SER A 449 17.38 5.90 -26.44
N LEU A 450 17.84 5.84 -27.67
CA LEU A 450 18.36 6.99 -28.41
C LEU A 450 17.22 8.00 -28.56
N VAL A 451 17.07 8.86 -27.57
CA VAL A 451 16.10 9.96 -27.58
C VAL A 451 16.55 10.94 -28.66
N SER A 452 15.69 11.22 -29.62
CA SER A 452 15.99 12.17 -30.70
C SER A 452 16.30 13.55 -30.12
N GLN A 453 17.09 14.35 -30.81
CA GLN A 453 17.46 15.70 -30.31
C GLN A 453 16.23 16.60 -30.17
N THR A 454 15.21 16.40 -30.99
CA THR A 454 13.91 17.09 -30.93
C THR A 454 13.13 16.69 -29.67
N ASP A 455 13.15 15.42 -29.29
CA ASP A 455 12.52 14.93 -28.06
C ASP A 455 13.22 15.49 -26.82
N LYS A 456 14.56 15.55 -26.82
CA LYS A 456 15.32 16.15 -25.71
C LYS A 456 14.96 17.63 -25.51
N GLN A 457 14.78 18.39 -26.58
CA GLN A 457 14.37 19.78 -26.51
C GLN A 457 12.96 19.92 -25.91
N THR A 458 12.03 19.09 -26.34
CA THR A 458 10.66 19.07 -25.81
C THR A 458 10.66 18.71 -24.32
N ARG A 459 11.40 17.68 -23.92
CA ARG A 459 11.52 17.27 -22.52
C ARG A 459 12.22 18.32 -21.65
N ALA A 460 13.24 18.97 -22.16
CA ALA A 460 13.88 20.11 -21.47
C ALA A 460 12.90 21.26 -21.22
N LEU A 461 12.04 21.58 -22.18
CA LEU A 461 10.98 22.58 -22.01
C LEU A 461 9.95 22.14 -20.95
N GLN A 462 9.55 20.85 -20.93
CA GLN A 462 8.65 20.30 -19.90
C GLN A 462 9.24 20.48 -18.50
N VAL A 463 10.53 20.19 -18.31
CA VAL A 463 11.23 20.42 -17.03
C VAL A 463 11.12 21.88 -16.60
N LEU A 464 11.40 22.81 -17.50
CA LEU A 464 11.32 24.24 -17.20
C LEU A 464 9.90 24.71 -16.84
N VAL A 465 8.91 24.26 -17.59
CA VAL A 465 7.50 24.55 -17.30
C VAL A 465 7.11 24.04 -15.92
N ARG A 466 7.55 22.82 -15.56
CA ARG A 466 7.29 22.23 -14.27
C ARG A 466 7.94 23.01 -13.12
N LEU A 467 9.19 23.43 -13.27
CA LEU A 467 9.90 24.20 -12.23
C LEU A 467 9.34 25.62 -12.04
N ARG A 468 8.65 26.16 -13.03
CA ARG A 468 7.94 27.44 -12.91
C ARG A 468 6.58 27.33 -12.20
N GLN A 469 6.05 26.12 -12.06
CA GLN A 469 4.86 25.90 -11.25
C GLN A 469 5.24 25.70 -9.78
N PRO A 470 4.32 25.96 -8.84
CA PRO A 470 4.56 25.64 -7.44
C PRO A 470 4.83 24.15 -7.27
N PHE A 471 5.93 23.80 -6.60
CA PHE A 471 6.27 22.42 -6.27
C PHE A 471 6.63 22.29 -4.79
N GLY A 472 6.43 21.10 -4.24
CA GLY A 472 6.77 20.79 -2.86
C GLY A 472 8.26 20.55 -2.68
N ALA A 473 8.82 21.07 -1.59
CA ALA A 473 10.19 20.80 -1.18
C ALA A 473 10.26 20.35 0.27
N LEU A 474 11.25 19.53 0.58
CA LEU A 474 11.52 18.99 1.91
C LEU A 474 12.69 19.75 2.53
N LEU A 475 12.60 20.05 3.84
CA LEU A 475 13.65 20.76 4.57
C LEU A 475 14.64 19.76 5.16
N PHE A 476 15.93 20.00 4.91
CA PHE A 476 17.03 19.17 5.40
C PHE A 476 18.14 20.00 6.03
N THR A 477 18.84 19.38 6.98
CA THR A 477 20.09 19.87 7.56
C THR A 477 21.17 18.80 7.41
N PRO A 478 22.46 19.17 7.29
CA PRO A 478 23.54 18.22 7.40
C PRO A 478 23.51 17.49 8.74
N HIS A 479 23.67 16.18 8.71
CA HIS A 479 23.80 15.36 9.90
C HIS A 479 25.27 15.10 10.17
N SER A 480 25.77 15.53 11.33
CA SER A 480 27.14 15.33 11.77
C SER A 480 27.36 13.89 12.24
N GLY A 481 27.53 12.97 11.31
CA GLY A 481 28.01 11.62 11.56
C GLY A 481 29.43 11.50 10.96
N TYR A 482 30.35 10.89 11.66
CA TYR A 482 31.70 10.62 11.15
C TYR A 482 31.63 9.72 9.92
N MET A 483 31.87 10.28 8.75
CA MET A 483 32.00 9.55 7.50
C MET A 483 33.10 10.17 6.62
N LEU A 484 33.91 9.29 6.04
CA LEU A 484 35.07 9.63 5.20
C LEU A 484 34.68 10.25 3.84
N ASP A 485 33.41 10.10 3.38
CA ASP A 485 33.03 10.38 1.99
C ASP A 485 31.80 11.28 1.76
N GLY A 486 31.38 12.08 2.74
CA GLY A 486 30.26 13.02 2.50
C GLY A 486 29.34 13.26 3.69
N TYR A 487 28.58 14.34 3.61
CA TYR A 487 27.60 14.68 4.64
C TYR A 487 26.30 13.91 4.38
N THR A 488 25.86 13.11 5.36
CA THR A 488 24.48 12.64 5.38
C THR A 488 23.54 13.79 5.76
N MET A 489 22.31 13.73 5.28
CA MET A 489 21.27 14.71 5.56
C MET A 489 20.25 14.14 6.52
N LYS A 490 19.66 15.00 7.34
CA LYS A 490 18.52 14.69 8.19
C LYS A 490 17.37 15.62 7.86
N ARG A 491 16.16 15.05 7.70
CA ARG A 491 14.97 15.84 7.48
C ARG A 491 14.58 16.61 8.73
N VAL A 492 14.27 17.88 8.54
CA VAL A 492 13.73 18.76 9.59
C VAL A 492 12.21 18.75 9.49
N ALA A 493 11.53 18.61 10.64
CA ALA A 493 10.08 18.61 10.69
C ALA A 493 9.51 19.97 10.30
N ALA A 494 8.50 19.98 9.43
CA ALA A 494 7.74 21.16 9.07
C ALA A 494 6.25 20.93 9.34
N GLU A 495 5.53 21.96 9.77
CA GLU A 495 4.09 21.89 10.04
C GLU A 495 3.25 21.89 8.77
N SER A 496 3.81 22.41 7.68
CA SER A 496 3.21 22.40 6.36
C SER A 496 4.26 22.04 5.32
N LEU A 497 3.85 21.51 4.19
CA LEU A 497 4.74 21.35 3.05
C LEU A 497 5.19 22.73 2.57
N ILE A 498 6.50 22.82 2.32
CA ILE A 498 7.11 24.03 1.80
C ILE A 498 6.87 24.05 0.30
N THR A 499 6.03 24.97 -0.15
CA THR A 499 5.76 25.15 -1.57
C THR A 499 6.62 26.26 -2.11
N VAL A 500 7.34 25.97 -3.19
CA VAL A 500 8.28 26.88 -3.84
C VAL A 500 8.11 26.84 -5.35
N GLN A 501 8.59 27.85 -6.04
CA GLN A 501 8.64 27.89 -7.50
C GLN A 501 9.89 28.64 -7.96
N VAL A 502 10.33 28.38 -9.18
CA VAL A 502 11.37 29.18 -9.82
C VAL A 502 10.72 30.45 -10.36
N GLU A 503 11.03 31.60 -9.79
CA GLU A 503 10.38 32.87 -10.18
C GLU A 503 10.72 33.28 -11.61
N GLU A 504 11.98 33.18 -11.98
CA GLU A 504 12.45 33.59 -13.31
C GLU A 504 13.52 32.63 -13.85
N ILE A 505 13.34 32.21 -15.09
CA ILE A 505 14.29 31.33 -15.78
C ILE A 505 15.24 32.17 -16.61
N THR A 506 16.30 32.64 -15.97
CA THR A 506 17.44 33.29 -16.62
C THR A 506 18.57 32.29 -16.89
N PRO A 507 19.54 32.59 -17.76
CA PRO A 507 20.73 31.75 -17.92
C PRO A 507 21.48 31.53 -16.60
N ALA A 508 21.52 32.54 -15.71
CA ALA A 508 22.13 32.43 -14.41
C ALA A 508 21.36 31.46 -13.49
N THR A 509 20.02 31.52 -13.49
CA THR A 509 19.16 30.61 -12.75
C THR A 509 19.31 29.18 -13.26
N LEU A 510 19.31 28.98 -14.60
CA LEU A 510 19.52 27.67 -15.21
C LEU A 510 20.86 27.04 -14.81
N ASN A 511 21.92 27.83 -14.83
CA ASN A 511 23.25 27.34 -14.43
C ASN A 511 23.23 26.86 -12.97
N LYS A 512 22.64 27.63 -12.06
CA LYS A 512 22.45 27.23 -10.66
C LYS A 512 21.59 25.99 -10.50
N LEU A 513 20.53 25.84 -11.29
CA LEU A 513 19.69 24.63 -11.27
C LEU A 513 20.51 23.40 -11.72
N VAL A 514 21.28 23.51 -12.80
CA VAL A 514 22.18 22.43 -13.25
C VAL A 514 23.17 22.00 -12.17
N GLU A 515 23.75 22.97 -11.45
CA GLU A 515 24.67 22.70 -10.32
C GLU A 515 23.96 22.12 -9.10
N SER A 516 22.67 22.40 -8.96
CA SER A 516 21.85 21.93 -7.83
C SER A 516 21.32 20.50 -8.00
N VAL A 517 21.43 19.92 -9.21
CA VAL A 517 21.03 18.52 -9.46
C VAL A 517 22.04 17.55 -8.84
N CYS A 518 21.59 16.74 -7.90
CA CYS A 518 22.45 15.79 -7.19
C CYS A 518 21.62 14.65 -6.57
N THR A 519 22.33 13.68 -6.00
CA THR A 519 21.76 12.70 -5.07
C THR A 519 22.16 13.08 -3.65
N VAL A 520 21.20 13.06 -2.72
CA VAL A 520 21.45 13.28 -1.28
C VAL A 520 21.32 11.98 -0.52
N ASP A 521 22.22 11.74 0.42
CA ASP A 521 22.14 10.62 1.37
C ASP A 521 21.42 11.08 2.63
N VAL A 522 20.36 10.34 3.02
CA VAL A 522 19.50 10.69 4.17
C VAL A 522 19.49 9.55 5.19
N VAL A 523 19.54 9.92 6.47
CA VAL A 523 19.49 9.02 7.64
C VAL A 523 18.25 9.28 8.50
#